data_821bc348e58bd6e97dbd053ab4543861
#
_entry.id   821bc348e58bd6e97dbd053ab4543861
#
_cell.length_a   1.000
_cell.length_b   1.000
_cell.length_c   1.000
_cell.angle_alpha   90.00
_cell.angle_beta   90.00
_cell.angle_gamma   90.00
#
_symmetry.space_group_name_H-M   'P 1'
#
loop_
_entity.id
_entity.type
_entity.pdbx_description
1 polymer ?
#
loop_
_entity_poly.entity_id
_entity_poly.type
_entity_poly.pdbx_seq_one_letter_code
_entity_poly.pdbx_strand_id
1 'polypeptide(L)'
;MYKKMIVAVLVISGIFFVLSPFIKESIIINLNKNKSFELTAEQAEQNNAQKASFDFEAIQPPSFMEAVKAGLDPEPKAVIGRITISSVNIKLPILKGTTNQNLLYGATTMRPDQKMGEGNYPLAGHHMKRENLLFGPLINIKKGDIVKITDFKKDYIYTVTSKQFISETDTDVIQETKEKEITLMTCDKAVKTEGRLAVKGKLIHVAVHR
;
A
#
# COMPACT_ATOMS: atom_id res chain seq x y z
N MET A 1 28.10 18.06 37.93
CA MET A 1 27.17 16.94 37.68
C MET A 1 26.25 17.21 36.47
N TYR A 2 25.55 18.33 36.38
CA TYR A 2 24.56 18.62 35.29
C TYR A 2 25.18 18.67 33.89
N LYS A 3 26.41 19.14 33.68
CA LYS A 3 27.11 19.14 32.38
C LYS A 3 27.23 17.73 31.79
N LYS A 4 27.61 16.72 32.61
CA LYS A 4 27.70 15.32 32.18
C LYS A 4 26.30 14.76 31.81
N MET A 5 25.27 15.16 32.55
CA MET A 5 23.90 14.77 32.28
C MET A 5 23.37 15.39 30.95
N ILE A 6 23.68 16.67 30.70
CA ILE A 6 23.34 17.33 29.42
C ILE A 6 24.04 16.61 28.24
N VAL A 7 25.35 16.32 28.39
CA VAL A 7 26.07 15.60 27.34
C VAL A 7 25.47 14.22 27.09
N ALA A 8 25.15 13.48 28.15
CA ALA A 8 24.49 12.17 28.01
C ALA A 8 23.14 12.27 27.28
N VAL A 9 22.31 13.25 27.63
CA VAL A 9 21.01 13.49 26.95
C VAL A 9 21.21 13.83 25.48
N LEU A 10 22.19 14.69 25.15
CA LEU A 10 22.49 15.04 23.76
C LEU A 10 22.98 13.83 22.95
N VAL A 11 23.84 12.99 23.54
CA VAL A 11 24.33 11.78 22.89
C VAL A 11 23.18 10.79 22.65
N ILE A 12 22.33 10.55 23.66
CA ILE A 12 21.17 9.65 23.52
C ILE A 12 20.21 10.18 22.45
N SER A 13 19.93 11.49 22.47
CA SER A 13 19.07 12.14 21.47
C SER A 13 19.67 12.00 20.06
N GLY A 14 20.98 12.22 19.90
CA GLY A 14 21.65 12.04 18.62
C GLY A 14 21.56 10.59 18.10
N ILE A 15 21.80 9.61 18.97
CA ILE A 15 21.65 8.18 18.64
C ILE A 15 20.19 7.89 18.22
N PHE A 16 19.20 8.41 18.95
CA PHE A 16 17.79 8.23 18.63
C PHE A 16 17.45 8.78 17.23
N PHE A 17 17.92 9.99 16.87
CA PHE A 17 17.69 10.56 15.55
C PHE A 17 18.32 9.72 14.41
N VAL A 18 19.51 9.17 14.64
CA VAL A 18 20.17 8.29 13.67
C VAL A 18 19.42 6.96 13.50
N LEU A 19 18.90 6.40 14.59
CA LEU A 19 18.24 5.10 14.59
C LEU A 19 16.74 5.19 14.18
N SER A 20 16.10 6.35 14.30
CA SER A 20 14.65 6.51 14.09
C SER A 20 14.16 6.03 12.71
N PRO A 21 14.87 6.22 11.58
CA PRO A 21 14.44 5.66 10.28
C PRO A 21 14.41 4.14 10.28
N PHE A 22 15.41 3.49 10.90
CA PHE A 22 15.49 2.03 10.97
C PHE A 22 14.41 1.43 11.88
N ILE A 23 14.13 2.09 13.02
CA ILE A 23 13.03 1.69 13.91
C ILE A 23 11.69 1.82 13.19
N LYS A 24 11.44 2.93 12.49
CA LYS A 24 10.24 3.15 11.69
C LYS A 24 10.03 2.03 10.67
N GLU A 25 11.03 1.71 9.87
CA GLU A 25 10.95 0.65 8.87
C GLU A 25 10.74 -0.73 9.52
N SER A 26 11.37 -1.00 10.66
CA SER A 26 11.19 -2.25 11.40
C SER A 26 9.76 -2.42 11.91
N ILE A 27 9.12 -1.34 12.37
CA ILE A 27 7.70 -1.35 12.74
C ILE A 27 6.83 -1.68 11.52
N ILE A 28 7.05 -0.99 10.39
CA ILE A 28 6.27 -1.22 9.16
C ILE A 28 6.46 -2.66 8.65
N ILE A 29 7.68 -3.21 8.74
CA ILE A 29 7.94 -4.63 8.43
C ILE A 29 7.06 -5.54 9.30
N ASN A 30 7.05 -5.29 10.61
CA ASN A 30 6.28 -6.11 11.55
C ASN A 30 4.76 -6.02 11.28
N LEU A 31 4.26 -4.83 10.93
CA LEU A 31 2.88 -4.63 10.52
C LEU A 31 2.51 -5.45 9.28
N ASN A 32 3.45 -5.70 8.37
CA ASN A 32 3.20 -6.39 7.10
C ASN A 32 3.58 -7.88 7.11
N LYS A 33 4.54 -8.31 7.96
CA LYS A 33 5.05 -9.70 7.98
C LYS A 33 4.12 -10.72 8.64
N ASN A 34 3.38 -10.34 9.66
CA ASN A 34 2.75 -11.31 10.59
C ASN A 34 1.26 -11.52 10.38
N LYS A 35 0.69 -11.07 9.23
CA LYS A 35 -0.76 -11.13 9.13
C LYS A 35 -1.23 -11.98 7.96
N SER A 36 -1.39 -13.26 8.24
CA SER A 36 -2.53 -13.99 7.68
C SER A 36 -3.77 -13.31 8.24
N PHE A 37 -4.26 -12.26 7.55
CA PHE A 37 -5.58 -11.74 7.88
C PHE A 37 -6.57 -12.84 7.52
N GLU A 38 -6.99 -13.61 8.53
CA GLU A 38 -8.14 -14.51 8.43
C GLU A 38 -9.40 -13.65 8.51
N LEU A 39 -9.59 -12.79 7.51
CA LEU A 39 -10.85 -12.08 7.35
C LEU A 39 -11.84 -12.99 6.63
N THR A 40 -13.07 -13.03 7.11
CA THR A 40 -14.14 -13.63 6.34
C THR A 40 -14.59 -12.71 5.20
N ALA A 41 -15.20 -13.28 4.18
CA ALA A 41 -15.77 -12.51 3.08
C ALA A 41 -16.82 -11.50 3.55
N GLU A 42 -17.61 -11.87 4.58
CA GLU A 42 -18.64 -11.02 5.18
C GLU A 42 -18.02 -9.79 5.87
N GLN A 43 -16.93 -9.99 6.61
CA GLN A 43 -16.21 -8.89 7.25
C GLN A 43 -15.59 -7.93 6.22
N ALA A 44 -15.02 -8.46 5.14
CA ALA A 44 -14.49 -7.64 4.05
C ALA A 44 -15.60 -6.82 3.35
N GLU A 45 -16.76 -7.41 3.15
CA GLU A 45 -17.93 -6.72 2.58
C GLU A 45 -18.44 -5.62 3.51
N GLN A 46 -18.57 -5.90 4.81
CA GLN A 46 -18.93 -4.90 5.82
C GLN A 46 -17.94 -3.72 5.85
N ASN A 47 -16.64 -4.00 5.80
CA ASN A 47 -15.61 -2.97 5.71
C ASN A 47 -15.74 -2.16 4.42
N ASN A 48 -16.06 -2.82 3.29
CA ASN A 48 -16.24 -2.15 2.01
C ASN A 48 -17.51 -1.27 1.97
N ALA A 49 -18.50 -1.53 2.79
CA ALA A 49 -19.69 -0.68 2.93
C ALA A 49 -19.46 0.58 3.76
N GLN A 50 -18.39 0.66 4.55
CA GLN A 50 -18.09 1.82 5.40
C GLN A 50 -17.66 3.04 4.57
N LYS A 51 -17.88 4.24 5.15
CA LYS A 51 -17.34 5.48 4.59
C LYS A 51 -15.82 5.49 4.70
N ALA A 52 -15.14 6.01 3.68
CA ALA A 52 -13.69 6.12 3.64
C ALA A 52 -13.26 7.48 3.06
N SER A 53 -12.04 7.91 3.37
CA SER A 53 -11.44 9.12 2.81
C SER A 53 -10.62 8.79 1.56
N PHE A 54 -10.68 9.70 0.59
CA PHE A 54 -9.94 9.66 -0.67
C PHE A 54 -9.25 11.01 -0.91
N ASP A 55 -8.82 11.67 0.16
CA ASP A 55 -8.10 12.94 0.12
C ASP A 55 -6.59 12.68 -0.13
N PHE A 56 -6.19 12.76 -1.39
CA PHE A 56 -4.81 12.53 -1.80
C PHE A 56 -3.88 13.68 -1.44
N GLU A 57 -4.40 14.92 -1.27
CA GLU A 57 -3.60 16.08 -0.90
C GLU A 57 -3.10 15.98 0.54
N ALA A 58 -3.84 15.27 1.40
CA ALA A 58 -3.46 15.01 2.77
C ALA A 58 -2.37 13.93 2.92
N ILE A 59 -2.01 13.20 1.84
CA ILE A 59 -1.06 12.10 1.91
C ILE A 59 0.37 12.62 2.01
N GLN A 60 1.08 12.16 3.03
CA GLN A 60 2.47 12.50 3.31
C GLN A 60 3.34 11.24 3.40
N PRO A 61 4.66 11.34 3.15
CA PRO A 61 5.57 10.25 3.44
C PRO A 61 5.44 9.80 4.91
N PRO A 62 5.51 8.50 5.23
CA PRO A 62 5.31 7.98 6.58
C PRO A 62 6.24 8.62 7.60
N SER A 63 5.67 9.24 8.63
CA SER A 63 6.42 9.79 9.76
C SER A 63 6.78 8.69 10.77
N PHE A 64 7.78 8.96 11.62
CA PHE A 64 8.12 8.06 12.73
C PHE A 64 6.95 7.89 13.71
N MET A 65 6.25 8.99 14.03
CA MET A 65 5.14 8.96 14.99
C MET A 65 3.93 8.18 14.45
N GLU A 66 3.62 8.28 13.16
CA GLU A 66 2.56 7.47 12.53
C GLU A 66 2.90 5.98 12.58
N ALA A 67 4.15 5.61 12.30
CA ALA A 67 4.58 4.22 12.41
C ALA A 67 4.48 3.69 13.84
N VAL A 68 4.88 4.48 14.85
CA VAL A 68 4.74 4.11 16.27
C VAL A 68 3.28 3.92 16.65
N LYS A 69 2.39 4.86 16.28
CA LYS A 69 0.94 4.73 16.53
C LYS A 69 0.36 3.48 15.88
N ALA A 70 0.73 3.21 14.62
CA ALA A 70 0.30 2.00 13.92
C ALA A 70 0.86 0.72 14.60
N GLY A 71 2.08 0.77 15.14
CA GLY A 71 2.67 -0.34 15.89
C GLY A 71 1.96 -0.63 17.23
N LEU A 72 1.34 0.39 17.85
CA LEU A 72 0.56 0.24 19.09
C LEU A 72 -0.86 -0.31 18.83
N ASP A 73 -1.45 -0.01 17.67
CA ASP A 73 -2.73 -0.60 17.20
C ASP A 73 -2.47 -1.29 15.85
N PRO A 74 -1.87 -2.49 15.86
CA PRO A 74 -1.36 -3.10 14.64
C PRO A 74 -2.45 -3.69 13.75
N GLU A 75 -3.73 -3.62 14.10
CA GLU A 75 -4.83 -4.18 13.30
C GLU A 75 -5.44 -3.17 12.33
N PRO A 76 -5.31 -3.37 11.00
CA PRO A 76 -5.97 -2.53 10.03
C PRO A 76 -7.49 -2.76 10.05
N LYS A 77 -8.27 -1.67 10.19
CA LYS A 77 -9.73 -1.75 10.39
C LYS A 77 -10.55 -1.74 9.10
N ALA A 78 -9.92 -1.44 7.96
CA ALA A 78 -10.63 -1.23 6.70
C ALA A 78 -10.22 -2.24 5.61
N VAL A 79 -9.82 -3.45 5.99
CA VAL A 79 -9.40 -4.49 5.03
C VAL A 79 -10.60 -5.01 4.26
N ILE A 80 -10.52 -4.94 2.94
CA ILE A 80 -11.57 -5.36 1.99
C ILE A 80 -11.10 -6.46 1.04
N GLY A 81 -9.83 -6.84 1.13
CA GLY A 81 -9.25 -7.85 0.26
C GLY A 81 -7.76 -8.02 0.44
N ARG A 82 -7.14 -8.72 -0.48
CA ARG A 82 -5.68 -8.95 -0.53
C ARG A 82 -5.17 -8.85 -1.95
N ILE A 83 -3.98 -8.29 -2.11
CA ILE A 83 -3.21 -8.33 -3.35
C ILE A 83 -2.01 -9.26 -3.20
N THR A 84 -1.73 -10.05 -4.24
CA THR A 84 -0.57 -10.93 -4.33
C THR A 84 0.07 -10.81 -5.70
N ILE A 85 1.39 -10.55 -5.75
CA ILE A 85 2.21 -10.52 -6.97
C ILE A 85 3.47 -11.32 -6.67
N SER A 86 3.44 -12.61 -7.02
CA SER A 86 4.50 -13.56 -6.63
C SER A 86 5.85 -13.25 -7.27
N SER A 87 5.87 -12.72 -8.51
CA SER A 87 7.11 -12.39 -9.25
C SER A 87 7.97 -11.33 -8.52
N VAL A 88 7.36 -10.48 -7.68
CA VAL A 88 8.03 -9.42 -6.93
C VAL A 88 7.78 -9.52 -5.41
N ASN A 89 7.30 -10.67 -4.92
CA ASN A 89 7.05 -10.95 -3.49
C ASN A 89 6.13 -9.93 -2.78
N ILE A 90 5.14 -9.39 -3.48
CA ILE A 90 4.09 -8.57 -2.86
C ILE A 90 2.97 -9.48 -2.37
N LYS A 91 2.62 -9.37 -1.08
CA LYS A 91 1.43 -9.97 -0.45
C LYS A 91 0.95 -9.00 0.63
N LEU A 92 -0.06 -8.21 0.31
CA LEU A 92 -0.53 -7.10 1.16
C LEU A 92 -2.05 -7.13 1.29
N PRO A 93 -2.61 -6.64 2.41
CA PRO A 93 -4.02 -6.34 2.49
C PRO A 93 -4.38 -5.20 1.53
N ILE A 94 -5.62 -5.21 1.04
CA ILE A 94 -6.24 -4.07 0.36
C ILE A 94 -7.17 -3.41 1.36
N LEU A 95 -6.98 -2.11 1.60
CA LEU A 95 -7.78 -1.32 2.52
C LEU A 95 -8.65 -0.32 1.75
N LYS A 96 -9.86 -0.09 2.25
CA LYS A 96 -10.75 0.91 1.67
C LYS A 96 -10.33 2.33 2.06
N GLY A 97 -10.17 3.18 1.06
CA GLY A 97 -9.79 4.59 1.20
C GLY A 97 -8.28 4.79 1.41
N THR A 98 -7.79 5.87 0.78
CA THR A 98 -6.38 6.25 0.85
C THR A 98 -6.17 7.26 1.97
N THR A 99 -5.54 6.81 3.05
CA THR A 99 -5.12 7.63 4.20
C THR A 99 -3.68 7.31 4.57
N ASN A 100 -2.99 8.22 5.25
CA ASN A 100 -1.63 7.97 5.75
C ASN A 100 -1.57 6.68 6.60
N GLN A 101 -2.59 6.44 7.44
CA GLN A 101 -2.66 5.24 8.26
C GLN A 101 -2.82 3.98 7.42
N ASN A 102 -3.79 3.93 6.49
CA ASN A 102 -4.04 2.75 5.66
C ASN A 102 -2.82 2.36 4.81
N LEU A 103 -2.13 3.35 4.27
CA LEU A 103 -0.93 3.15 3.45
C LEU A 103 0.25 2.51 4.21
N LEU A 104 0.28 2.57 5.56
CA LEU A 104 1.28 1.86 6.37
C LEU A 104 1.05 0.35 6.41
N TYR A 105 -0.20 -0.09 6.23
CA TYR A 105 -0.56 -1.50 6.31
C TYR A 105 -0.53 -2.21 4.96
N GLY A 106 -0.82 -1.52 3.84
CA GLY A 106 -0.89 -2.21 2.56
C GLY A 106 -1.28 -1.33 1.37
N ALA A 107 -1.95 -1.94 0.40
CA ALA A 107 -2.52 -1.26 -0.74
C ALA A 107 -3.86 -0.63 -0.38
N THR A 108 -4.18 0.52 -0.95
CA THR A 108 -5.40 1.27 -0.66
C THR A 108 -6.19 1.55 -1.92
N THR A 109 -7.53 1.52 -1.82
CA THR A 109 -8.40 1.91 -2.94
C THR A 109 -8.31 3.42 -3.17
N MET A 110 -8.35 3.83 -4.44
CA MET A 110 -8.19 5.23 -4.85
C MET A 110 -9.50 5.90 -5.24
N ARG A 111 -10.59 5.12 -5.42
CA ARG A 111 -11.93 5.65 -5.74
C ARG A 111 -12.98 4.98 -4.86
N PRO A 112 -14.05 5.70 -4.50
CA PRO A 112 -15.12 5.17 -3.63
C PRO A 112 -16.00 4.11 -4.32
N ASP A 113 -16.13 4.19 -5.63
CA ASP A 113 -17.04 3.41 -6.47
C ASP A 113 -16.40 2.21 -7.16
N GLN A 114 -15.08 2.04 -7.04
CA GLN A 114 -14.37 0.95 -7.70
C GLN A 114 -14.78 -0.43 -7.19
N LYS A 115 -14.89 -1.40 -8.11
CA LYS A 115 -15.22 -2.79 -7.81
C LYS A 115 -14.21 -3.75 -8.41
N MET A 116 -13.82 -4.77 -7.66
CA MET A 116 -12.90 -5.79 -8.17
C MET A 116 -13.50 -6.52 -9.39
N GLY A 117 -12.75 -6.57 -10.47
CA GLY A 117 -13.17 -7.25 -11.71
C GLY A 117 -14.09 -6.44 -12.62
N GLU A 118 -14.40 -5.19 -12.27
CA GLU A 118 -15.19 -4.27 -13.09
C GLU A 118 -14.38 -3.00 -13.36
N GLY A 119 -14.46 -2.45 -14.58
CA GLY A 119 -13.79 -1.21 -14.95
C GLY A 119 -12.32 -1.16 -14.53
N ASN A 120 -11.80 0.03 -14.25
CA ASN A 120 -10.47 0.21 -13.69
C ASN A 120 -10.51 0.11 -12.15
N TYR A 121 -9.66 -0.75 -11.57
CA TYR A 121 -9.51 -0.92 -10.13
C TYR A 121 -8.16 -0.35 -9.65
N PRO A 122 -8.07 0.98 -9.38
CA PRO A 122 -6.82 1.59 -8.96
C PRO A 122 -6.50 1.34 -7.48
N LEU A 123 -5.24 1.00 -7.20
CA LEU A 123 -4.68 0.80 -5.88
C LEU A 123 -3.41 1.63 -5.70
N ALA A 124 -3.32 2.36 -4.59
CA ALA A 124 -2.11 3.06 -4.17
C ALA A 124 -1.34 2.28 -3.09
N GLY A 125 -0.04 2.48 -3.03
CA GLY A 125 0.82 1.96 -1.97
C GLY A 125 2.13 2.74 -1.86
N HIS A 126 2.73 2.78 -0.68
CA HIS A 126 3.99 3.50 -0.47
C HIS A 126 5.18 2.82 -1.16
N HIS A 127 6.08 3.64 -1.71
CA HIS A 127 7.45 3.27 -2.04
C HIS A 127 8.36 3.62 -0.86
N MET A 128 8.92 2.61 -0.21
CA MET A 128 9.78 2.77 0.97
C MET A 128 11.25 2.73 0.59
N LYS A 129 12.14 3.33 1.40
CA LYS A 129 13.61 3.23 1.20
C LYS A 129 14.06 1.76 1.18
N ARG A 130 13.47 0.93 2.00
CA ARG A 130 13.64 -0.51 1.91
C ARG A 130 12.76 -1.04 0.78
N GLU A 131 13.38 -1.32 -0.36
CA GLU A 131 12.73 -1.65 -1.63
C GLU A 131 11.80 -2.87 -1.59
N ASN A 132 11.95 -3.76 -0.60
CA ASN A 132 11.11 -4.95 -0.44
C ASN A 132 9.86 -4.71 0.43
N LEU A 133 9.52 -3.46 0.74
CA LEU A 133 8.34 -3.11 1.54
C LEU A 133 7.24 -2.49 0.68
N LEU A 134 5.99 -2.85 1.03
CA LEU A 134 4.77 -2.32 0.44
C LEU A 134 4.80 -2.41 -1.10
N PHE A 135 4.68 -1.30 -1.81
CA PHE A 135 4.75 -1.25 -3.28
C PHE A 135 6.16 -0.94 -3.83
N GLY A 136 7.19 -0.83 -2.98
CA GLY A 136 8.58 -0.71 -3.45
C GLY A 136 8.98 -1.75 -4.50
N PRO A 137 8.64 -3.06 -4.32
CA PRO A 137 8.99 -4.10 -5.31
C PRO A 137 8.35 -3.93 -6.69
N LEU A 138 7.30 -3.09 -6.86
CA LEU A 138 6.69 -2.81 -8.17
C LEU A 138 7.68 -2.25 -9.19
N ILE A 139 8.79 -1.66 -8.71
CA ILE A 139 9.86 -1.19 -9.61
C ILE A 139 10.46 -2.33 -10.45
N ASN A 140 10.32 -3.58 -10.02
CA ASN A 140 10.87 -4.75 -10.69
C ASN A 140 9.81 -5.55 -11.49
N ILE A 141 8.53 -5.15 -11.44
CA ILE A 141 7.45 -5.82 -12.16
C ILE A 141 7.65 -5.71 -13.68
N LYS A 142 7.24 -6.75 -14.40
CA LYS A 142 7.39 -6.84 -15.87
C LYS A 142 6.04 -7.06 -16.53
N LYS A 143 5.93 -6.66 -17.79
CA LYS A 143 4.81 -7.03 -18.65
C LYS A 143 4.68 -8.56 -18.72
N GLY A 144 3.46 -9.08 -18.54
CA GLY A 144 3.16 -10.50 -18.46
C GLY A 144 3.13 -11.08 -17.04
N ASP A 145 3.63 -10.35 -16.03
CA ASP A 145 3.52 -10.76 -14.62
C ASP A 145 2.05 -10.85 -14.19
N ILE A 146 1.78 -11.71 -13.22
CA ILE A 146 0.45 -11.96 -12.71
C ILE A 146 0.21 -11.16 -11.43
N VAL A 147 -0.87 -10.39 -11.41
CA VAL A 147 -1.42 -9.71 -10.24
C VAL A 147 -2.71 -10.42 -9.85
N LYS A 148 -2.76 -10.98 -8.64
CA LYS A 148 -3.98 -11.55 -8.07
C LYS A 148 -4.50 -10.65 -6.96
N ILE A 149 -5.78 -10.29 -7.04
CA ILE A 149 -6.49 -9.70 -5.90
C ILE A 149 -7.67 -10.58 -5.52
N THR A 150 -8.08 -10.53 -4.25
CA THR A 150 -9.24 -11.27 -3.74
C THR A 150 -10.06 -10.42 -2.78
N ASP A 151 -11.37 -10.58 -2.82
CA ASP A 151 -12.34 -10.09 -1.84
C ASP A 151 -12.74 -11.19 -0.82
N PHE A 152 -11.96 -12.30 -0.78
CA PHE A 152 -12.22 -13.52 -0.01
C PHE A 152 -13.47 -14.34 -0.45
N LYS A 153 -14.22 -13.86 -1.47
CA LYS A 153 -15.25 -14.64 -2.19
C LYS A 153 -14.74 -15.13 -3.52
N LYS A 154 -14.01 -14.24 -4.22
CA LYS A 154 -13.46 -14.50 -5.56
C LYS A 154 -12.00 -14.05 -5.63
N ASP A 155 -11.27 -14.73 -6.49
CA ASP A 155 -9.94 -14.35 -6.96
C ASP A 155 -10.06 -13.71 -8.34
N TYR A 156 -9.48 -12.53 -8.51
CA TYR A 156 -9.42 -11.79 -9.76
C TYR A 156 -7.97 -11.77 -10.21
N ILE A 157 -7.71 -12.33 -11.38
CA ILE A 157 -6.36 -12.55 -11.91
C ILE A 157 -6.16 -11.63 -13.11
N TYR A 158 -5.15 -10.77 -13.00
CA TYR A 158 -4.77 -9.82 -14.04
C TYR A 158 -3.38 -10.16 -14.57
N THR A 159 -3.15 -9.89 -15.85
CA THR A 159 -1.81 -9.87 -16.44
C THR A 159 -1.34 -8.45 -16.66
N VAL A 160 -0.12 -8.12 -16.28
CA VAL A 160 0.48 -6.79 -16.47
C VAL A 160 0.62 -6.49 -17.95
N THR A 161 0.09 -5.36 -18.38
CA THR A 161 0.11 -4.90 -19.78
C THR A 161 1.07 -3.75 -20.01
N SER A 162 1.22 -2.85 -19.03
CA SER A 162 2.15 -1.71 -19.11
C SER A 162 2.72 -1.32 -17.75
N LYS A 163 3.85 -0.66 -17.80
CA LYS A 163 4.55 -0.05 -16.67
C LYS A 163 5.13 1.27 -17.14
N GLN A 164 4.77 2.37 -16.51
CA GLN A 164 5.13 3.71 -16.95
C GLN A 164 5.46 4.60 -15.75
N PHE A 165 6.39 5.53 -15.94
CA PHE A 165 6.60 6.66 -15.04
C PHE A 165 5.77 7.83 -15.55
N ILE A 166 4.99 8.42 -14.65
CA ILE A 166 4.04 9.50 -14.94
C ILE A 166 4.21 10.61 -13.90
N SER A 167 3.58 11.76 -14.13
CA SER A 167 3.45 12.82 -13.14
C SER A 167 2.34 12.49 -12.13
N GLU A 168 2.41 13.04 -10.92
CA GLU A 168 1.31 12.97 -9.95
C GLU A 168 0.04 13.68 -10.43
N THR A 169 0.16 14.58 -11.40
CA THR A 169 -0.95 15.29 -12.04
C THR A 169 -1.67 14.48 -13.10
N ASP A 170 -1.11 13.33 -13.53
CA ASP A 170 -1.70 12.45 -14.55
C ASP A 170 -2.81 11.58 -13.95
N THR A 171 -3.91 12.20 -13.56
CA THR A 171 -5.04 11.54 -12.87
C THR A 171 -5.89 10.65 -13.76
N ASP A 172 -5.72 10.71 -15.07
CA ASP A 172 -6.48 9.89 -16.02
C ASP A 172 -6.25 8.38 -15.84
N VAL A 173 -5.06 8.01 -15.32
CA VAL A 173 -4.70 6.60 -15.10
C VAL A 173 -5.55 5.90 -14.07
N ILE A 174 -6.20 6.64 -13.17
CA ILE A 174 -7.08 6.10 -12.11
C ILE A 174 -8.56 6.22 -12.43
N GLN A 175 -8.92 6.87 -13.54
CA GLN A 175 -10.31 7.05 -13.92
C GLN A 175 -10.99 5.73 -14.29
N GLU A 176 -12.34 5.73 -14.25
CA GLU A 176 -13.13 4.59 -14.68
C GLU A 176 -12.94 4.32 -16.17
N THR A 177 -12.91 3.05 -16.53
CA THR A 177 -12.81 2.60 -17.92
C THR A 177 -13.84 1.51 -18.20
N LYS A 178 -14.12 1.24 -19.48
CA LYS A 178 -14.95 0.11 -19.90
C LYS A 178 -14.21 -1.22 -19.85
N GLU A 179 -12.87 -1.17 -19.84
CA GLU A 179 -12.01 -2.35 -19.78
C GLU A 179 -11.90 -2.83 -18.33
N LYS A 180 -11.89 -4.15 -18.14
CA LYS A 180 -11.65 -4.75 -16.82
C LYS A 180 -10.16 -4.76 -16.55
N GLU A 181 -9.69 -3.73 -15.85
CA GLU A 181 -8.26 -3.54 -15.60
C GLU A 181 -7.96 -3.20 -14.13
N ILE A 182 -6.71 -3.34 -13.76
CA ILE A 182 -6.15 -2.91 -12.49
C ILE A 182 -5.07 -1.87 -12.75
N THR A 183 -5.01 -0.84 -11.92
CA THR A 183 -3.92 0.14 -11.91
C THR A 183 -3.25 0.15 -10.55
N LEU A 184 -1.95 -0.18 -10.49
CA LEU A 184 -1.15 -0.11 -9.27
C LEU A 184 -0.29 1.14 -9.32
N MET A 185 -0.40 2.00 -8.31
CA MET A 185 0.30 3.28 -8.26
C MET A 185 1.17 3.40 -7.02
N THR A 186 2.40 3.88 -7.22
CA THR A 186 3.32 4.22 -6.13
C THR A 186 4.19 5.41 -6.53
N CYS A 187 4.92 6.01 -5.59
CA CYS A 187 5.93 7.00 -5.92
C CYS A 187 7.08 6.36 -6.73
N ASP A 188 7.67 7.08 -7.66
CA ASP A 188 8.83 6.63 -8.44
C ASP A 188 10.09 6.48 -7.56
N LYS A 189 10.14 7.22 -6.44
CA LYS A 189 11.25 7.22 -5.47
C LYS A 189 10.72 7.14 -4.04
N ALA A 190 11.56 6.63 -3.14
CA ALA A 190 11.24 6.52 -1.71
C ALA A 190 11.41 7.83 -0.92
N VAL A 191 11.37 8.96 -1.58
CA VAL A 191 11.44 10.32 -1.04
C VAL A 191 10.29 11.14 -1.61
N LYS A 192 10.05 12.34 -1.09
CA LYS A 192 9.05 13.26 -1.67
C LYS A 192 9.39 13.53 -3.13
N THR A 193 8.46 13.26 -4.04
CA THR A 193 8.62 13.34 -5.49
C THR A 193 7.28 13.59 -6.15
N GLU A 194 7.28 14.25 -7.30
CA GLU A 194 6.12 14.43 -8.17
C GLU A 194 5.94 13.25 -9.14
N GLY A 195 6.96 12.40 -9.28
CA GLY A 195 6.92 11.22 -10.12
C GLY A 195 6.14 10.06 -9.50
N ARG A 196 5.41 9.34 -10.35
CA ARG A 196 4.67 8.13 -9.98
C ARG A 196 5.04 6.98 -10.91
N LEU A 197 5.08 5.79 -10.36
CA LEU A 197 5.09 4.56 -11.13
C LEU A 197 3.66 4.05 -11.23
N ALA A 198 3.13 3.93 -12.45
CA ALA A 198 1.84 3.34 -12.76
C ALA A 198 2.04 2.01 -13.49
N VAL A 199 1.44 0.94 -12.96
CA VAL A 199 1.44 -0.40 -13.56
C VAL A 199 0.00 -0.76 -13.88
N LYS A 200 -0.30 -1.02 -15.15
CA LYS A 200 -1.62 -1.48 -15.58
C LYS A 200 -1.63 -2.98 -15.88
N GLY A 201 -2.74 -3.63 -15.56
CA GLY A 201 -2.99 -5.03 -15.90
C GLY A 201 -4.42 -5.25 -16.37
N LYS A 202 -4.61 -6.20 -17.29
CA LYS A 202 -5.92 -6.59 -17.82
C LYS A 202 -6.41 -7.87 -17.14
N LEU A 203 -7.69 -7.91 -16.75
CA LEU A 203 -8.32 -9.09 -16.16
C LEU A 203 -8.33 -10.25 -17.16
N ILE A 204 -7.82 -11.40 -16.75
CA ILE A 204 -7.76 -12.60 -17.57
C ILE A 204 -8.61 -13.74 -17.02
N HIS A 205 -8.87 -13.76 -15.71
CA HIS A 205 -9.63 -14.84 -15.08
C HIS A 205 -10.27 -14.41 -13.77
N VAL A 206 -11.42 -15.00 -13.45
CA VAL A 206 -12.09 -14.89 -12.15
C VAL A 206 -12.42 -16.30 -11.67
N ALA A 207 -12.05 -16.61 -10.44
CA ALA A 207 -12.29 -17.91 -9.81
C ALA A 207 -12.93 -17.74 -8.42
N VAL A 208 -13.54 -18.79 -7.91
CA VAL A 208 -13.97 -18.84 -6.49
C VAL A 208 -12.72 -18.88 -5.61
N HIS A 209 -12.68 -18.09 -4.56
CA HIS A 209 -11.57 -18.09 -3.60
C HIS A 209 -11.56 -19.42 -2.81
N ARG A 210 -10.38 -20.03 -2.66
CA ARG A 210 -10.16 -21.30 -1.94
C ARG A 210 -9.14 -21.12 -0.84
#